data_e1ee23d43281f78abd2e7016dbf82751
#
_entry.id   e1ee23d43281f78abd2e7016dbf82751
#
_cell.length_a   1.000
_cell.length_b   1.000
_cell.length_c   1.000
_cell.angle_alpha   90.00
_cell.angle_beta   90.00
_cell.angle_gamma   90.00
#
_symmetry.space_group_name_H-M   'P 1'
#
loop_
_entity.id
_entity.type
_entity.pdbx_description
1 polymer ?
#
loop_
_entity_poly.entity_id
_entity_poly.type
_entity_poly.pdbx_seq_one_letter_code
_entity_poly.pdbx_strand_id
1 'polypeptide(L)'
;MTRYALAVDVGGTKMEAALVAEDGRLLPGSRSRQPTGRDATFESLDAAVVTIVEHALAALPADAELVGAGIGSAGPVDRSLGAIMPVNMPLARGFVLEEAVRAAASTVLGGDVRTVLGHDGGALALAESWLGATQGAGASLSIVVSTGVGGGFVANGAYIPGATGNAGHLGQVRREGGLTLEEIASGPASAAWAQEQGWTGATGEDLARDAAAGDPLARAAIERSAREVGEALADAATLVDLDVVAIGGGFSRVSADYIDLVQQALTASAAHEYSRRTRVVRSGLGDEGPLIGAAALVLR
;
A
#
# COMPACT_ATOMS: atom_id res chain seq x y z
N MET A 1 -10.85 -8.42 -28.23
CA MET A 1 -10.78 -9.27 -27.02
C MET A 1 -10.39 -8.37 -25.87
N THR A 2 -11.22 -8.29 -24.82
CA THR A 2 -10.87 -7.50 -23.65
C THR A 2 -9.84 -8.28 -22.83
N ARG A 3 -8.80 -7.58 -22.38
CA ARG A 3 -7.70 -8.17 -21.60
C ARG A 3 -7.93 -7.88 -20.11
N TYR A 4 -7.79 -8.92 -19.31
CA TYR A 4 -7.91 -8.84 -17.86
C TYR A 4 -6.65 -9.35 -17.17
N ALA A 5 -6.36 -8.82 -15.99
CA ALA A 5 -5.45 -9.42 -15.02
C ALA A 5 -6.26 -9.97 -13.85
N LEU A 6 -5.85 -11.12 -13.32
CA LEU A 6 -6.26 -11.54 -11.98
C LEU A 6 -5.45 -10.72 -10.97
N ALA A 7 -6.11 -9.88 -10.22
CA ALA A 7 -5.50 -9.09 -9.14
C ALA A 7 -5.72 -9.80 -7.81
N VAL A 8 -4.66 -9.96 -7.03
CA VAL A 8 -4.72 -10.50 -5.66
C VAL A 8 -4.04 -9.52 -4.72
N ASP A 9 -4.72 -9.10 -3.67
CA ASP A 9 -4.18 -8.24 -2.60
C ASP A 9 -4.24 -8.98 -1.27
N VAL A 10 -3.09 -9.09 -0.58
CA VAL A 10 -2.97 -9.81 0.69
C VAL A 10 -2.49 -8.85 1.78
N GLY A 11 -3.44 -8.40 2.59
CA GLY A 11 -3.18 -7.57 3.76
C GLY A 11 -3.16 -8.36 5.07
N GLY A 12 -2.88 -7.64 6.16
CA GLY A 12 -2.80 -8.23 7.50
C GLY A 12 -4.13 -8.62 8.13
N THR A 13 -5.29 -8.25 7.56
CA THR A 13 -6.63 -8.54 8.10
C THR A 13 -7.54 -9.21 7.09
N LYS A 14 -7.24 -9.09 5.82
CA LYS A 14 -8.01 -9.66 4.70
C LYS A 14 -7.10 -9.93 3.52
N MET A 15 -7.52 -10.83 2.66
CA MET A 15 -7.06 -10.96 1.28
C MET A 15 -8.24 -10.82 0.32
N GLU A 16 -7.98 -10.33 -0.88
CA GLU A 16 -8.99 -10.11 -1.91
C GLU A 16 -8.46 -10.52 -3.28
N ALA A 17 -9.37 -10.95 -4.15
CA ALA A 17 -9.08 -11.08 -5.57
C ALA A 17 -10.19 -10.45 -6.42
N ALA A 18 -9.85 -9.98 -7.60
CA ALA A 18 -10.78 -9.53 -8.63
C ALA A 18 -10.13 -9.61 -10.02
N LEU A 19 -10.96 -9.58 -11.05
CA LEU A 19 -10.50 -9.34 -12.42
C LEU A 19 -10.48 -7.84 -12.70
N VAL A 20 -9.35 -7.36 -13.19
CA VAL A 20 -9.14 -5.95 -13.55
C VAL A 20 -8.85 -5.86 -15.03
N ALA A 21 -9.61 -5.05 -15.74
CA ALA A 21 -9.42 -4.82 -17.17
C ALA A 21 -8.20 -3.93 -17.45
N GLU A 22 -7.73 -3.90 -18.70
CA GLU A 22 -6.57 -3.11 -19.12
C GLU A 22 -6.75 -1.59 -18.97
N ASP A 23 -7.97 -1.12 -18.73
CA ASP A 23 -8.29 0.27 -18.40
C ASP A 23 -8.37 0.52 -16.88
N GLY A 24 -8.10 -0.50 -16.06
CA GLY A 24 -8.07 -0.43 -14.60
C GLY A 24 -9.42 -0.65 -13.91
N ARG A 25 -10.51 -0.86 -14.66
CA ARG A 25 -11.82 -1.14 -14.05
C ARG A 25 -11.91 -2.58 -13.57
N LEU A 26 -12.43 -2.75 -12.36
CA LEU A 26 -12.76 -4.06 -11.83
C LEU A 26 -13.98 -4.64 -12.57
N LEU A 27 -13.90 -5.91 -12.94
CA LEU A 27 -15.06 -6.62 -13.50
C LEU A 27 -16.12 -6.83 -12.42
N PRO A 28 -17.36 -6.32 -12.60
CA PRO A 28 -18.42 -6.53 -11.61
C PRO A 28 -18.68 -8.02 -11.34
N GLY A 29 -18.85 -8.38 -10.07
CA GLY A 29 -19.10 -9.75 -9.64
C GLY A 29 -17.86 -10.64 -9.52
N SER A 30 -16.67 -10.18 -9.94
CA SER A 30 -15.43 -10.97 -9.81
C SER A 30 -14.74 -10.80 -8.44
N ARG A 31 -15.09 -9.78 -7.66
CA ARG A 31 -14.43 -9.51 -6.38
C ARG A 31 -14.83 -10.50 -5.32
N SER A 32 -13.84 -11.12 -4.69
CA SER A 32 -13.99 -12.05 -3.56
C SER A 32 -13.02 -11.66 -2.44
N ARG A 33 -13.43 -11.94 -1.20
CA ARG A 33 -12.66 -11.57 -0.01
C ARG A 33 -12.66 -12.68 1.01
N GLN A 34 -11.52 -12.94 1.63
CA GLN A 34 -11.36 -13.84 2.77
C GLN A 34 -10.60 -13.14 3.91
N PRO A 35 -10.86 -13.49 5.17
CA PRO A 35 -10.10 -12.96 6.29
C PRO A 35 -8.66 -13.50 6.27
N THR A 36 -7.74 -12.66 6.74
CA THR A 36 -6.40 -13.03 7.19
C THR A 36 -6.27 -12.64 8.66
N GLY A 37 -5.08 -12.57 9.22
CA GLY A 37 -4.88 -12.11 10.58
C GLY A 37 -3.62 -12.72 11.19
N ARG A 38 -3.39 -12.37 12.45
CA ARG A 38 -2.21 -12.79 13.19
C ARG A 38 -2.03 -14.31 13.27
N ASP A 39 -3.15 -15.04 13.28
CA ASP A 39 -3.20 -16.49 13.42
C ASP A 39 -3.28 -17.23 12.06
N ALA A 40 -3.15 -16.50 10.94
CA ALA A 40 -3.17 -17.09 9.61
C ALA A 40 -1.97 -18.05 9.43
N THR A 41 -2.27 -19.29 9.08
CA THR A 41 -1.30 -20.37 8.81
C THR A 41 -1.15 -20.59 7.31
N PHE A 42 -0.16 -21.37 6.89
CA PHE A 42 0.00 -21.75 5.47
C PHE A 42 -1.26 -22.43 4.92
N GLU A 43 -1.84 -23.36 5.69
CA GLU A 43 -3.07 -24.07 5.29
C GLU A 43 -4.26 -23.13 5.12
N SER A 44 -4.47 -22.21 6.07
CA SER A 44 -5.57 -21.25 5.99
C SER A 44 -5.39 -20.26 4.85
N LEU A 45 -4.15 -19.82 4.58
CA LEU A 45 -3.87 -18.93 3.45
C LEU A 45 -4.05 -19.64 2.11
N ASP A 46 -3.60 -20.89 2.00
CA ASP A 46 -3.76 -21.68 0.76
C ASP A 46 -5.23 -21.88 0.42
N ALA A 47 -6.05 -22.30 1.40
CA ALA A 47 -7.51 -22.45 1.23
C ALA A 47 -8.18 -21.12 0.86
N ALA A 48 -7.76 -20.02 1.47
CA ALA A 48 -8.30 -18.70 1.15
C ALA A 48 -7.91 -18.24 -0.26
N VAL A 49 -6.67 -18.48 -0.70
CA VAL A 49 -6.21 -18.21 -2.07
C VAL A 49 -7.04 -18.96 -3.09
N VAL A 50 -7.23 -20.28 -2.91
CA VAL A 50 -8.07 -21.09 -3.80
C VAL A 50 -9.46 -20.49 -3.91
N THR A 51 -10.09 -20.17 -2.77
CA THR A 51 -11.47 -19.63 -2.74
C THR A 51 -11.60 -18.31 -3.51
N ILE A 52 -10.69 -17.36 -3.30
CA ILE A 52 -10.81 -16.04 -3.96
C ILE A 52 -10.45 -16.11 -5.44
N VAL A 53 -9.48 -16.94 -5.82
CA VAL A 53 -9.04 -17.12 -7.21
C VAL A 53 -10.13 -17.82 -8.04
N GLU A 54 -10.69 -18.92 -7.53
CA GLU A 54 -11.80 -19.63 -8.20
C GLU A 54 -13.01 -18.71 -8.42
N HIS A 55 -13.40 -17.96 -7.38
CA HIS A 55 -14.51 -17.02 -7.51
C HIS A 55 -14.23 -15.94 -8.56
N ALA A 56 -13.05 -15.33 -8.53
CA ALA A 56 -12.71 -14.28 -9.47
C ALA A 56 -12.69 -14.80 -10.91
N LEU A 57 -12.05 -15.94 -11.15
CA LEU A 57 -11.92 -16.52 -12.49
C LEU A 57 -13.24 -17.09 -13.04
N ALA A 58 -14.17 -17.51 -12.18
CA ALA A 58 -15.53 -17.91 -12.61
C ALA A 58 -16.30 -16.78 -13.30
N ALA A 59 -15.93 -15.52 -13.06
CA ALA A 59 -16.52 -14.36 -13.71
C ALA A 59 -15.84 -13.99 -15.05
N LEU A 60 -14.73 -14.65 -15.43
CA LEU A 60 -14.00 -14.32 -16.65
C LEU A 60 -14.87 -14.59 -17.89
N PRO A 61 -15.14 -13.58 -18.76
CA PRO A 61 -15.91 -13.81 -19.98
C PRO A 61 -15.22 -14.79 -20.91
N ALA A 62 -16.00 -15.65 -21.57
CA ALA A 62 -15.46 -16.69 -22.46
C ALA A 62 -14.66 -16.16 -23.66
N ASP A 63 -14.90 -14.91 -24.05
CA ASP A 63 -14.21 -14.22 -25.16
C ASP A 63 -13.11 -13.27 -24.65
N ALA A 64 -12.77 -13.30 -23.37
CA ALA A 64 -11.72 -12.48 -22.77
C ALA A 64 -10.34 -13.20 -22.77
N GLU A 65 -9.28 -12.41 -22.64
CA GLU A 65 -7.91 -12.90 -22.43
C GLU A 65 -7.48 -12.61 -20.99
N LEU A 66 -7.01 -13.62 -20.27
CA LEU A 66 -6.27 -13.40 -19.01
C LEU A 66 -4.78 -13.24 -19.32
N VAL A 67 -4.22 -12.05 -19.05
CA VAL A 67 -2.78 -11.77 -19.31
C VAL A 67 -1.86 -12.30 -18.21
N GLY A 68 -2.41 -12.62 -17.04
CA GLY A 68 -1.66 -13.16 -15.91
C GLY A 68 -2.30 -12.76 -14.56
N ALA A 69 -1.63 -13.14 -13.48
CA ALA A 69 -1.99 -12.80 -12.11
C ALA A 69 -0.95 -11.87 -11.49
N GLY A 70 -1.39 -10.71 -11.00
CA GLY A 70 -0.57 -9.80 -10.21
C GLY A 70 -0.96 -9.88 -8.74
N ILE A 71 0.04 -9.91 -7.85
CA ILE A 71 -0.14 -10.10 -6.41
C ILE A 71 0.53 -8.94 -5.69
N GLY A 72 -0.27 -8.13 -4.96
CA GLY A 72 0.21 -7.19 -3.96
C GLY A 72 0.14 -7.82 -2.58
N SER A 73 1.19 -7.77 -1.80
CA SER A 73 1.18 -8.34 -0.45
C SER A 73 1.83 -7.44 0.57
N ALA A 74 1.27 -7.45 1.78
CA ALA A 74 1.95 -6.92 2.95
C ALA A 74 3.33 -7.57 3.07
N GLY A 75 4.33 -6.74 3.26
CA GLY A 75 5.73 -7.15 3.23
C GLY A 75 6.37 -7.42 4.59
N PRO A 76 7.65 -7.69 4.54
CA PRO A 76 8.52 -7.83 3.36
C PRO A 76 8.15 -9.01 2.44
N VAL A 77 8.58 -8.95 1.18
CA VAL A 77 8.46 -10.05 0.22
C VAL A 77 9.84 -10.63 -0.12
N ASP A 78 9.89 -11.91 -0.41
CA ASP A 78 11.06 -12.56 -1.02
C ASP A 78 10.71 -12.97 -2.45
N ARG A 79 11.09 -12.12 -3.40
CA ARG A 79 10.81 -12.37 -4.83
C ARG A 79 11.57 -13.56 -5.41
N SER A 80 12.68 -13.94 -4.83
CA SER A 80 13.46 -15.10 -5.32
C SER A 80 12.76 -16.41 -5.03
N LEU A 81 11.99 -16.46 -3.94
CA LEU A 81 11.17 -17.60 -3.52
C LEU A 81 9.69 -17.44 -3.88
N GLY A 82 9.25 -16.29 -4.33
CA GLY A 82 7.81 -15.99 -4.49
C GLY A 82 7.06 -15.98 -3.14
N ALA A 83 7.75 -15.69 -2.04
CA ALA A 83 7.25 -15.85 -0.69
C ALA A 83 7.00 -14.52 0.02
N ILE A 84 6.09 -14.54 1.00
CA ILE A 84 5.80 -13.41 1.87
C ILE A 84 6.42 -13.60 3.25
N MET A 85 6.90 -12.48 3.85
CA MET A 85 7.50 -12.43 5.19
C MET A 85 6.78 -11.42 6.09
N PRO A 86 5.45 -11.44 6.18
CA PRO A 86 4.68 -10.36 6.78
C PRO A 86 4.97 -10.21 8.28
N VAL A 87 5.05 -8.96 8.73
CA VAL A 87 5.30 -8.64 10.15
C VAL A 87 4.08 -8.95 11.00
N ASN A 88 2.89 -8.67 10.48
CA ASN A 88 1.60 -8.78 11.17
C ASN A 88 0.94 -10.17 11.07
N MET A 89 1.53 -11.10 10.29
CA MET A 89 1.11 -12.50 10.17
C MET A 89 2.30 -13.44 10.42
N PRO A 90 2.79 -13.57 11.66
CA PRO A 90 4.06 -14.25 11.95
C PRO A 90 4.08 -15.72 11.58
N LEU A 91 2.94 -16.41 11.62
CA LEU A 91 2.83 -17.83 11.24
C LEU A 91 2.79 -18.04 9.71
N ALA A 92 2.59 -16.98 8.94
CA ALA A 92 2.56 -17.00 7.49
C ALA A 92 3.92 -16.70 6.84
N ARG A 93 4.96 -16.44 7.63
CA ARG A 93 6.30 -16.16 7.10
C ARG A 93 6.88 -17.32 6.35
N GLY A 94 7.27 -17.09 5.09
CA GLY A 94 7.77 -18.12 4.17
C GLY A 94 6.69 -18.78 3.34
N PHE A 95 5.42 -18.36 3.45
CA PHE A 95 4.37 -18.86 2.56
C PHE A 95 4.66 -18.43 1.11
N VAL A 96 4.74 -19.42 0.20
CA VAL A 96 5.05 -19.21 -1.22
C VAL A 96 3.78 -18.79 -1.95
N LEU A 97 3.38 -17.53 -1.72
CA LEU A 97 2.11 -16.98 -2.19
C LEU A 97 2.02 -16.95 -3.73
N GLU A 98 3.12 -16.67 -4.41
CA GLU A 98 3.16 -16.63 -5.87
C GLU A 98 2.82 -17.98 -6.48
N GLU A 99 3.37 -19.07 -5.92
CA GLU A 99 3.06 -20.44 -6.34
C GLU A 99 1.62 -20.84 -6.00
N ALA A 100 1.13 -20.48 -4.81
CA ALA A 100 -0.26 -20.79 -4.42
C ALA A 100 -1.28 -20.15 -5.39
N VAL A 101 -1.10 -18.87 -5.74
CA VAL A 101 -1.96 -18.17 -6.71
C VAL A 101 -1.81 -18.77 -8.11
N ARG A 102 -0.57 -19.07 -8.54
CA ARG A 102 -0.31 -19.69 -9.84
C ARG A 102 -1.00 -21.05 -9.96
N ALA A 103 -0.85 -21.92 -8.94
CA ALA A 103 -1.45 -23.25 -8.92
C ALA A 103 -2.99 -23.21 -8.95
N ALA A 104 -3.60 -22.34 -8.12
CA ALA A 104 -5.04 -22.16 -8.10
C ALA A 104 -5.58 -21.66 -9.46
N ALA A 105 -4.96 -20.63 -10.04
CA ALA A 105 -5.36 -20.10 -11.34
C ALA A 105 -5.16 -21.11 -12.48
N SER A 106 -4.05 -21.84 -12.48
CA SER A 106 -3.75 -22.86 -13.49
C SER A 106 -4.71 -24.04 -13.43
N THR A 107 -5.17 -24.41 -12.23
CA THR A 107 -6.18 -25.45 -12.05
C THR A 107 -7.51 -25.05 -12.67
N VAL A 108 -7.95 -23.81 -12.48
CA VAL A 108 -9.22 -23.30 -13.04
C VAL A 108 -9.16 -23.21 -14.57
N LEU A 109 -8.05 -22.74 -15.12
CA LEU A 109 -7.92 -22.43 -16.55
C LEU A 109 -7.39 -23.60 -17.37
N GLY A 110 -6.87 -24.66 -16.74
CA GLY A 110 -6.28 -25.81 -17.44
C GLY A 110 -4.95 -25.52 -18.12
N GLY A 111 -4.23 -24.45 -17.73
CA GLY A 111 -2.96 -24.06 -18.34
C GLY A 111 -2.13 -23.19 -17.37
N ASP A 112 -0.84 -23.03 -17.67
CA ASP A 112 0.05 -22.22 -16.83
C ASP A 112 -0.31 -20.72 -16.89
N VAL A 113 -0.28 -20.06 -15.73
CA VAL A 113 -0.61 -18.65 -15.58
C VAL A 113 0.61 -17.87 -15.12
N ARG A 114 1.05 -16.89 -15.92
CA ARG A 114 2.10 -15.96 -15.51
C ARG A 114 1.69 -15.24 -14.22
N THR A 115 2.53 -15.29 -13.19
CA THR A 115 2.27 -14.67 -11.89
C THR A 115 3.40 -13.72 -11.51
N VAL A 116 3.09 -12.60 -10.89
CA VAL A 116 4.07 -11.61 -10.43
C VAL A 116 3.72 -11.16 -9.03
N LEU A 117 4.62 -11.40 -8.08
CA LEU A 117 4.52 -10.92 -6.70
C LEU A 117 5.23 -9.57 -6.54
N GLY A 118 4.54 -8.61 -5.94
CA GLY A 118 5.06 -7.33 -5.51
C GLY A 118 4.68 -7.01 -4.07
N HIS A 119 5.42 -6.09 -3.46
CA HIS A 119 5.05 -5.48 -2.19
C HIS A 119 3.82 -4.57 -2.39
N ASP A 120 2.88 -4.56 -1.44
CA ASP A 120 1.61 -3.82 -1.53
C ASP A 120 1.79 -2.31 -1.77
N GLY A 121 2.75 -1.68 -1.07
CA GLY A 121 3.09 -0.27 -1.27
C GLY A 121 3.63 0.01 -2.68
N GLY A 122 4.41 -0.92 -3.26
CA GLY A 122 4.89 -0.83 -4.63
C GLY A 122 3.79 -1.00 -5.66
N ALA A 123 2.89 -1.94 -5.43
CA ALA A 123 1.71 -2.16 -6.25
C ALA A 123 0.81 -0.91 -6.26
N LEU A 124 0.53 -0.33 -5.06
CA LEU A 124 -0.23 0.91 -4.94
C LEU A 124 0.44 2.08 -5.68
N ALA A 125 1.78 2.21 -5.57
CA ALA A 125 2.50 3.27 -6.26
C ALA A 125 2.37 3.14 -7.79
N LEU A 126 2.40 1.93 -8.31
CA LEU A 126 2.19 1.67 -9.73
C LEU A 126 0.75 2.02 -10.16
N ALA A 127 -0.25 1.70 -9.33
CA ALA A 127 -1.65 2.11 -9.57
C ALA A 127 -1.83 3.63 -9.59
N GLU A 128 -1.24 4.33 -8.61
CA GLU A 128 -1.28 5.80 -8.55
C GLU A 128 -0.60 6.45 -9.76
N SER A 129 0.48 5.85 -10.26
CA SER A 129 1.15 6.31 -11.50
C SER A 129 0.32 6.01 -12.75
N TRP A 130 -0.45 4.93 -12.74
CA TRP A 130 -1.28 4.55 -13.87
C TRP A 130 -2.59 5.37 -13.94
N LEU A 131 -3.34 5.44 -12.84
CA LEU A 131 -4.73 5.96 -12.81
C LEU A 131 -4.99 6.99 -11.72
N GLY A 132 -4.01 7.24 -10.86
CA GLY A 132 -4.20 8.05 -9.66
C GLY A 132 -3.53 9.42 -9.71
N ALA A 133 -3.15 9.90 -8.53
CA ALA A 133 -2.68 11.26 -8.32
C ALA A 133 -1.22 11.52 -8.79
N THR A 134 -0.48 10.46 -9.13
CA THR A 134 0.91 10.60 -9.62
C THR A 134 1.05 10.35 -11.12
N GLN A 135 -0.06 10.36 -11.85
CA GLN A 135 -0.10 10.15 -13.30
C GLN A 135 0.74 11.21 -14.02
N GLY A 136 1.62 10.75 -14.94
CA GLY A 136 2.49 11.62 -15.72
C GLY A 136 3.72 12.17 -14.99
N ALA A 137 3.95 11.82 -13.73
CA ALA A 137 5.16 12.20 -13.01
C ALA A 137 6.39 11.45 -13.52
N GLY A 138 7.53 12.13 -13.61
CA GLY A 138 8.82 11.53 -13.94
C GLY A 138 9.33 10.62 -12.82
N ALA A 139 9.21 11.08 -11.57
CA ALA A 139 9.52 10.30 -10.38
C ALA A 139 8.46 10.55 -9.28
N SER A 140 7.92 9.48 -8.73
CA SER A 140 6.88 9.58 -7.70
C SER A 140 7.07 8.56 -6.59
N LEU A 141 6.57 8.92 -5.42
CA LEU A 141 6.42 8.05 -4.27
C LEU A 141 4.94 8.01 -3.90
N SER A 142 4.38 6.84 -3.68
CA SER A 142 3.06 6.73 -3.05
C SER A 142 3.21 6.07 -1.71
N ILE A 143 2.61 6.65 -0.67
CA ILE A 143 2.65 6.11 0.69
C ILE A 143 1.25 5.93 1.26
N VAL A 144 1.14 5.01 2.18
CA VAL A 144 -0.02 4.80 3.05
C VAL A 144 0.37 5.21 4.45
N VAL A 145 -0.44 6.07 5.09
CA VAL A 145 -0.37 6.37 6.53
C VAL A 145 -1.68 5.89 7.16
N SER A 146 -1.62 4.79 7.90
CA SER A 146 -2.78 4.09 8.46
C SER A 146 -2.39 3.38 9.77
N THR A 147 -2.71 2.08 9.90
CA THR A 147 -2.20 1.24 11.00
C THR A 147 -0.67 1.11 10.95
N GLY A 148 -0.09 1.23 9.76
CA GLY A 148 1.34 1.32 9.52
C GLY A 148 1.67 2.44 8.55
N VAL A 149 2.95 2.53 8.16
CA VAL A 149 3.46 3.43 7.13
C VAL A 149 4.26 2.63 6.11
N GLY A 150 3.77 2.58 4.88
CA GLY A 150 4.43 1.87 3.79
C GLY A 150 4.31 2.65 2.48
N GLY A 151 5.07 2.27 1.46
CA GLY A 151 4.98 2.95 0.17
C GLY A 151 5.80 2.29 -0.92
N GLY A 152 5.85 2.93 -2.10
CA GLY A 152 6.60 2.45 -3.25
C GLY A 152 6.97 3.57 -4.21
N PHE A 153 8.04 3.35 -4.95
CA PHE A 153 8.56 4.30 -5.94
C PHE A 153 8.21 3.90 -7.37
N VAL A 154 7.91 4.89 -8.17
CA VAL A 154 7.74 4.76 -9.63
C VAL A 154 8.58 5.84 -10.31
N ALA A 155 9.35 5.46 -11.32
CA ALA A 155 10.05 6.39 -12.18
C ALA A 155 9.73 6.12 -13.65
N ASN A 156 9.37 7.17 -14.39
CA ASN A 156 8.99 7.09 -15.80
C ASN A 156 7.92 6.02 -16.08
N GLY A 157 6.93 5.90 -15.19
CA GLY A 157 5.86 4.90 -15.26
C GLY A 157 6.26 3.47 -14.91
N ALA A 158 7.52 3.22 -14.55
CA ALA A 158 8.01 1.90 -14.15
C ALA A 158 8.15 1.80 -12.63
N TYR A 159 7.65 0.71 -12.05
CA TYR A 159 7.85 0.39 -10.64
C TYR A 159 9.33 0.15 -10.34
N ILE A 160 9.81 0.68 -9.23
CA ILE A 160 11.17 0.49 -8.73
C ILE A 160 11.12 -0.50 -7.55
N PRO A 161 11.29 -1.80 -7.79
CA PRO A 161 11.17 -2.80 -6.74
C PRO A 161 12.38 -2.84 -5.79
N GLY A 162 13.53 -2.26 -6.21
CA GLY A 162 14.80 -2.49 -5.53
C GLY A 162 15.35 -3.89 -5.78
N ALA A 163 16.45 -4.23 -5.12
CA ALA A 163 17.17 -5.48 -5.33
C ALA A 163 16.36 -6.73 -4.91
N THR A 164 15.53 -6.60 -3.88
CA THR A 164 14.78 -7.73 -3.28
C THR A 164 13.26 -7.63 -3.45
N GLY A 165 12.75 -6.54 -4.02
CA GLY A 165 11.32 -6.26 -4.14
C GLY A 165 10.74 -5.38 -3.03
N ASN A 166 11.58 -4.86 -2.12
CA ASN A 166 11.15 -4.17 -0.91
C ASN A 166 11.50 -2.68 -0.88
N ALA A 167 11.76 -2.05 -2.04
CA ALA A 167 11.97 -0.61 -2.08
C ALA A 167 10.69 0.15 -1.70
N GLY A 168 10.83 1.21 -0.92
CA GLY A 168 9.69 2.03 -0.51
C GLY A 168 9.19 1.81 0.93
N HIS A 169 9.84 0.98 1.73
CA HIS A 169 9.53 0.81 3.16
C HIS A 169 9.91 2.05 3.99
N LEU A 170 9.37 3.23 3.61
CA LEU A 170 9.67 4.49 4.27
C LEU A 170 9.35 4.45 5.77
N GLY A 171 8.30 3.71 6.15
CA GLY A 171 7.91 3.56 7.56
C GLY A 171 8.98 2.92 8.44
N GLN A 172 9.95 2.19 7.87
CA GLN A 172 11.03 1.54 8.60
C GLN A 172 12.30 2.39 8.71
N VAL A 173 12.30 3.59 8.12
CA VAL A 173 13.41 4.52 8.27
C VAL A 173 13.43 5.06 9.69
N ARG A 174 14.62 5.01 10.32
CA ARG A 174 14.78 5.51 11.69
C ARG A 174 14.83 7.02 11.71
N ARG A 175 14.15 7.59 12.69
CA ARG A 175 14.09 9.02 12.98
C ARG A 175 14.88 9.35 14.24
N GLU A 176 14.92 10.60 14.60
CA GLU A 176 15.55 11.05 15.84
C GLU A 176 14.98 10.28 17.05
N GLY A 177 15.84 9.90 17.99
CA GLY A 177 15.46 9.06 19.13
C GLY A 177 15.43 7.55 18.82
N GLY A 178 15.71 7.12 17.57
CA GLY A 178 15.89 5.71 17.20
C GLY A 178 14.60 4.95 16.89
N LEU A 179 13.44 5.58 16.99
CA LEU A 179 12.16 5.01 16.53
C LEU A 179 12.08 5.04 15.01
N THR A 180 11.33 4.12 14.43
CA THR A 180 11.01 4.16 13.01
C THR A 180 9.91 5.20 12.73
N LEU A 181 9.79 5.65 11.48
CA LEU A 181 8.71 6.55 11.09
C LEU A 181 7.32 5.96 11.42
N GLU A 182 7.13 4.66 11.25
CA GLU A 182 5.88 3.97 11.58
C GLU A 182 5.59 4.02 13.08
N GLU A 183 6.61 3.79 13.94
CA GLU A 183 6.48 3.89 15.40
C GLU A 183 6.21 5.32 15.90
N ILE A 184 6.32 6.32 15.03
CA ILE A 184 6.05 7.72 15.35
C ILE A 184 4.75 8.21 14.71
N ALA A 185 4.52 7.91 13.45
CA ALA A 185 3.55 8.61 12.60
C ALA A 185 2.32 7.78 12.22
N SER A 186 2.30 6.47 12.48
CA SER A 186 1.10 5.67 12.25
C SER A 186 -0.05 6.09 13.18
N GLY A 187 -1.30 5.75 12.80
CA GLY A 187 -2.48 6.05 13.62
C GLY A 187 -2.38 5.53 15.06
N PRO A 188 -2.07 4.22 15.27
CA PRO A 188 -1.85 3.68 16.61
C PRO A 188 -0.72 4.35 17.37
N ALA A 189 0.40 4.64 16.72
CA ALA A 189 1.54 5.32 17.36
C ALA A 189 1.19 6.75 17.79
N SER A 190 0.45 7.48 16.96
CA SER A 190 -0.03 8.83 17.27
C SER A 190 -1.01 8.83 18.44
N ALA A 191 -1.92 7.85 18.50
CA ALA A 191 -2.85 7.70 19.63
C ALA A 191 -2.10 7.35 20.94
N ALA A 192 -1.15 6.41 20.87
CA ALA A 192 -0.33 6.04 22.03
C ALA A 192 0.47 7.23 22.57
N TRP A 193 1.09 8.01 21.69
CA TRP A 193 1.81 9.22 22.08
C TRP A 193 0.88 10.25 22.78
N ALA A 194 -0.33 10.47 22.24
CA ALA A 194 -1.29 11.39 22.87
C ALA A 194 -1.70 10.91 24.25
N GLN A 195 -1.91 9.60 24.44
CA GLN A 195 -2.21 8.98 25.74
C GLN A 195 -1.09 9.20 26.76
N GLU A 196 0.18 9.08 26.34
CA GLU A 196 1.34 9.40 27.19
C GLU A 196 1.34 10.86 27.65
N GLN A 197 0.74 11.77 26.86
CA GLN A 197 0.59 13.19 27.22
C GLN A 197 -0.69 13.46 28.06
N GLY A 198 -1.52 12.44 28.33
CA GLY A 198 -2.73 12.57 29.14
C GLY A 198 -4.04 12.63 28.36
N TRP A 199 -4.01 12.42 27.01
CA TRP A 199 -5.24 12.27 26.24
C TRP A 199 -5.94 10.95 26.58
N THR A 200 -7.30 10.94 26.59
CA THR A 200 -8.10 9.82 27.08
C THR A 200 -8.76 8.97 25.98
N GLY A 201 -8.66 9.35 24.72
CA GLY A 201 -9.14 8.55 23.59
C GLY A 201 -8.24 7.33 23.32
N ALA A 202 -8.61 6.49 22.36
CA ALA A 202 -7.94 5.21 22.14
C ALA A 202 -7.44 5.01 20.69
N THR A 203 -8.07 5.65 19.71
CA THR A 203 -7.86 5.33 18.29
C THR A 203 -7.53 6.56 17.44
N GLY A 204 -7.10 6.34 16.20
CA GLY A 204 -6.93 7.43 15.24
C GLY A 204 -8.23 8.16 14.91
N GLU A 205 -9.35 7.44 14.93
CA GLU A 205 -10.69 8.01 14.76
C GLU A 205 -11.09 8.92 15.93
N ASP A 206 -10.71 8.52 17.17
CA ASP A 206 -10.90 9.37 18.33
C ASP A 206 -10.03 10.63 18.26
N LEU A 207 -8.76 10.51 17.80
CA LEU A 207 -7.92 11.68 17.55
C LEU A 207 -8.57 12.65 16.55
N ALA A 208 -9.14 12.13 15.47
CA ALA A 208 -9.82 12.95 14.45
C ALA A 208 -11.01 13.70 15.05
N ARG A 209 -11.86 12.99 15.81
CA ARG A 209 -13.05 13.56 16.48
C ARG A 209 -12.66 14.63 17.49
N ASP A 210 -11.71 14.33 18.37
CA ASP A 210 -11.36 15.19 19.50
C ASP A 210 -10.57 16.42 19.05
N ALA A 211 -9.67 16.27 18.06
CA ALA A 211 -8.99 17.40 17.42
C ALA A 211 -9.99 18.35 16.72
N ALA A 212 -11.01 17.80 16.06
CA ALA A 212 -12.08 18.60 15.46
C ALA A 212 -12.93 19.33 16.51
N ALA A 213 -13.02 18.76 17.72
CA ALA A 213 -13.67 19.40 18.88
C ALA A 213 -12.77 20.41 19.60
N GLY A 214 -11.50 20.57 19.19
CA GLY A 214 -10.57 21.53 19.77
C GLY A 214 -9.65 20.99 20.85
N ASP A 215 -9.56 19.67 21.02
CA ASP A 215 -8.62 19.05 21.97
C ASP A 215 -7.17 19.29 21.53
N PRO A 216 -6.33 19.97 22.36
CA PRO A 216 -4.98 20.33 21.98
C PRO A 216 -4.02 19.15 21.92
N LEU A 217 -4.25 18.06 22.69
CA LEU A 217 -3.39 16.88 22.69
C LEU A 217 -3.64 16.04 21.45
N ALA A 218 -4.91 15.85 21.08
CA ALA A 218 -5.28 15.19 19.84
C ALA A 218 -4.72 15.95 18.63
N ARG A 219 -4.83 17.27 18.62
CA ARG A 219 -4.26 18.11 17.55
C ARG A 219 -2.73 18.00 17.49
N ALA A 220 -2.03 18.06 18.60
CA ALA A 220 -0.58 17.94 18.68
C ALA A 220 -0.08 16.58 18.16
N ALA A 221 -0.82 15.49 18.42
CA ALA A 221 -0.49 14.16 17.89
C ALA A 221 -0.58 14.12 16.35
N ILE A 222 -1.61 14.74 15.78
CA ILE A 222 -1.79 14.84 14.32
C ILE A 222 -0.66 15.67 13.70
N GLU A 223 -0.32 16.81 14.27
CA GLU A 223 0.77 17.68 13.80
C GLU A 223 2.12 16.99 13.92
N ARG A 224 2.35 16.24 15.02
CA ARG A 224 3.57 15.43 15.19
C ARG A 224 3.70 14.40 14.06
N SER A 225 2.65 13.63 13.80
CA SER A 225 2.65 12.65 12.71
C SER A 225 2.94 13.31 11.36
N ALA A 226 2.24 14.40 11.03
CA ALA A 226 2.41 15.10 9.77
C ALA A 226 3.82 15.67 9.59
N ARG A 227 4.41 16.20 10.66
CA ARG A 227 5.79 16.71 10.67
C ARG A 227 6.78 15.59 10.36
N GLU A 228 6.73 14.48 11.07
CA GLU A 228 7.65 13.36 10.89
C GLU A 228 7.54 12.74 9.49
N VAL A 229 6.31 12.63 8.98
CA VAL A 229 6.09 12.19 7.59
C VAL A 229 6.71 13.19 6.62
N GLY A 230 6.48 14.49 6.78
CA GLY A 230 7.01 15.53 5.91
C GLY A 230 8.54 15.58 5.88
N GLU A 231 9.17 15.44 7.03
CA GLU A 231 10.63 15.36 7.15
C GLU A 231 11.20 14.12 6.44
N ALA A 232 10.57 12.94 6.65
CA ALA A 232 10.97 11.72 5.96
C ALA A 232 10.79 11.82 4.43
N LEU A 233 9.75 12.52 3.99
CA LEU A 233 9.55 12.80 2.56
C LEU A 233 10.57 13.79 2.00
N ALA A 234 11.05 14.75 2.78
CA ALA A 234 12.15 15.63 2.37
C ALA A 234 13.45 14.84 2.14
N ASP A 235 13.74 13.86 3.03
CA ASP A 235 14.87 12.95 2.85
C ASP A 235 14.71 12.11 1.56
N ALA A 236 13.54 11.51 1.35
CA ALA A 236 13.24 10.74 0.14
C ALA A 236 13.32 11.59 -1.14
N ALA A 237 12.75 12.80 -1.11
CA ALA A 237 12.81 13.74 -2.23
C ALA A 237 14.24 14.16 -2.55
N THR A 238 15.09 14.31 -1.53
CA THR A 238 16.50 14.62 -1.72
C THR A 238 17.28 13.49 -2.36
N LEU A 239 16.94 12.22 -2.03
CA LEU A 239 17.64 11.03 -2.55
C LEU A 239 17.18 10.62 -3.95
N VAL A 240 15.90 10.83 -4.27
CA VAL A 240 15.28 10.25 -5.48
C VAL A 240 14.88 11.33 -6.50
N ASP A 241 14.92 12.62 -6.13
CA ASP A 241 14.47 13.75 -6.99
C ASP A 241 13.00 13.59 -7.41
N LEU A 242 12.10 13.62 -6.42
CA LEU A 242 10.68 13.34 -6.61
C LEU A 242 9.91 14.56 -7.15
N ASP A 243 9.04 14.34 -8.14
CA ASP A 243 8.04 15.33 -8.60
C ASP A 243 6.85 15.42 -7.64
N VAL A 244 6.36 14.26 -7.19
CA VAL A 244 5.12 14.18 -6.43
C VAL A 244 5.11 12.99 -5.46
N VAL A 245 4.49 13.21 -4.30
CA VAL A 245 4.18 12.17 -3.32
C VAL A 245 2.66 12.08 -3.15
N ALA A 246 2.07 10.92 -3.41
CA ALA A 246 0.67 10.64 -3.09
C ALA A 246 0.55 9.99 -1.71
N ILE A 247 -0.34 10.50 -0.85
CA ILE A 247 -0.57 9.96 0.49
C ILE A 247 -2.00 9.43 0.61
N GLY A 248 -2.11 8.13 0.85
CA GLY A 248 -3.34 7.41 1.14
C GLY A 248 -3.38 6.86 2.57
N GLY A 249 -4.38 6.00 2.84
CA GLY A 249 -4.57 5.37 4.14
C GLY A 249 -5.54 6.11 5.06
N GLY A 250 -6.02 5.39 6.07
CA GLY A 250 -7.05 5.91 6.99
C GLY A 250 -6.59 7.13 7.76
N PHE A 251 -5.38 7.07 8.32
CA PHE A 251 -4.85 8.14 9.15
C PHE A 251 -4.49 9.41 8.36
N SER A 252 -4.18 9.31 7.06
CA SER A 252 -3.98 10.49 6.22
C SER A 252 -5.22 11.40 6.10
N ARG A 253 -6.38 10.91 6.55
CA ARG A 253 -7.67 11.61 6.59
C ARG A 253 -8.10 12.05 7.98
N VAL A 254 -7.20 11.94 8.96
CA VAL A 254 -7.46 12.27 10.37
C VAL A 254 -7.86 13.73 10.59
N SER A 255 -7.37 14.65 9.74
CA SER A 255 -7.83 16.05 9.66
C SER A 255 -7.85 16.52 8.22
N ALA A 256 -8.63 17.55 7.94
CA ALA A 256 -8.77 18.10 6.58
C ALA A 256 -7.45 18.64 6.04
N ASP A 257 -6.62 19.20 6.92
CA ASP A 257 -5.35 19.87 6.62
C ASP A 257 -4.11 18.96 6.77
N TYR A 258 -4.27 17.64 7.02
CA TYR A 258 -3.15 16.73 7.23
C TYR A 258 -2.12 16.77 6.08
N ILE A 259 -2.59 16.78 4.84
CA ILE A 259 -1.72 16.85 3.64
C ILE A 259 -0.96 18.18 3.58
N ASP A 260 -1.61 19.27 3.92
CA ASP A 260 -0.98 20.61 3.93
C ASP A 260 0.09 20.70 5.02
N LEU A 261 -0.16 20.11 6.20
CA LEU A 261 0.83 20.00 7.27
C LEU A 261 2.06 19.20 6.83
N VAL A 262 1.86 18.07 6.16
CA VAL A 262 2.95 17.26 5.59
C VAL A 262 3.74 18.04 4.54
N GLN A 263 3.05 18.74 3.62
CA GLN A 263 3.70 19.58 2.62
C GLN A 263 4.53 20.70 3.26
N GLN A 264 4.00 21.35 4.30
CA GLN A 264 4.73 22.40 5.02
C GLN A 264 6.00 21.85 5.67
N ALA A 265 5.92 20.69 6.33
CA ALA A 265 7.04 20.03 6.96
C ALA A 265 8.11 19.61 5.94
N LEU A 266 7.70 19.01 4.81
CA LEU A 266 8.59 18.68 3.70
C LEU A 266 9.35 19.93 3.22
N THR A 267 8.60 21.00 2.93
CA THR A 267 9.18 22.24 2.39
C THR A 267 10.16 22.90 3.37
N ALA A 268 9.84 22.85 4.67
CA ALA A 268 10.69 23.41 5.72
C ALA A 268 11.98 22.62 5.92
N SER A 269 11.92 21.28 5.78
CA SER A 269 13.05 20.38 6.04
C SER A 269 13.94 20.15 4.82
N ALA A 270 13.40 20.32 3.60
CA ALA A 270 14.15 20.09 2.38
C ALA A 270 15.28 21.12 2.21
N ALA A 271 16.52 20.61 2.09
CA ALA A 271 17.72 21.46 2.01
C ALA A 271 17.88 22.12 0.63
N HIS A 272 17.44 21.45 -0.44
CA HIS A 272 17.67 21.89 -1.81
C HIS A 272 16.38 22.31 -2.51
N GLU A 273 16.50 23.23 -3.47
CA GLU A 273 15.35 23.76 -4.22
C GLU A 273 14.60 22.67 -4.98
N TYR A 274 15.29 21.70 -5.56
CA TYR A 274 14.65 20.61 -6.28
C TYR A 274 13.78 19.74 -5.35
N SER A 275 14.25 19.41 -4.15
CA SER A 275 13.48 18.65 -3.18
C SER A 275 12.32 19.43 -2.56
N ARG A 276 12.44 20.78 -2.44
CA ARG A 276 11.34 21.64 -2.00
C ARG A 276 10.18 21.70 -3.00
N ARG A 277 10.43 21.46 -4.28
CA ARG A 277 9.41 21.47 -5.35
C ARG A 277 8.54 20.24 -5.34
N THR A 278 8.92 19.19 -4.61
CA THR A 278 8.12 17.98 -4.48
C THR A 278 6.74 18.31 -3.93
N ARG A 279 5.70 17.93 -4.67
CA ARG A 279 4.31 18.18 -4.28
C ARG A 279 3.78 17.01 -3.47
N VAL A 280 3.08 17.30 -2.37
CA VAL A 280 2.35 16.30 -1.59
C VAL A 280 0.88 16.39 -1.94
N VAL A 281 0.28 15.30 -2.36
CA VAL A 281 -1.12 15.22 -2.78
C VAL A 281 -1.85 14.07 -2.09
N ARG A 282 -3.17 14.12 -2.03
CA ARG A 282 -3.97 12.95 -1.61
C ARG A 282 -3.90 11.87 -2.69
N SER A 283 -3.90 10.59 -2.28
CA SER A 283 -4.11 9.44 -3.17
C SER A 283 -5.36 9.65 -4.01
N GLY A 284 -5.25 9.40 -5.31
CA GLY A 284 -6.35 9.49 -6.26
C GLY A 284 -7.22 8.24 -6.30
N LEU A 285 -6.76 7.14 -5.68
CA LEU A 285 -7.42 5.86 -5.69
C LEU A 285 -8.14 5.60 -4.36
N GLY A 286 -9.35 5.05 -4.47
CA GLY A 286 -10.14 4.60 -3.31
C GLY A 286 -9.80 3.17 -2.88
N ASP A 287 -10.81 2.46 -2.37
CA ASP A 287 -10.69 1.09 -1.84
C ASP A 287 -10.32 0.04 -2.91
N GLU A 288 -10.36 0.38 -4.18
CA GLU A 288 -9.95 -0.47 -5.29
C GLU A 288 -8.45 -0.36 -5.62
N GLY A 289 -7.78 0.67 -5.09
CA GLY A 289 -6.37 0.95 -5.34
C GLY A 289 -5.44 -0.27 -5.18
N PRO A 290 -5.53 -1.06 -4.10
CA PRO A 290 -4.71 -2.26 -3.92
C PRO A 290 -4.88 -3.30 -5.03
N LEU A 291 -6.15 -3.59 -5.45
CA LEU A 291 -6.42 -4.52 -6.54
C LEU A 291 -5.96 -3.97 -7.90
N ILE A 292 -6.19 -2.68 -8.16
CA ILE A 292 -5.66 -2.02 -9.37
C ILE A 292 -4.14 -2.11 -9.40
N GLY A 293 -3.49 -1.92 -8.25
CA GLY A 293 -2.04 -2.02 -8.10
C GLY A 293 -1.51 -3.43 -8.36
N ALA A 294 -2.17 -4.43 -7.80
CA ALA A 294 -1.83 -5.82 -8.06
C ALA A 294 -1.94 -6.13 -9.58
N ALA A 295 -3.05 -5.75 -10.21
CA ALA A 295 -3.23 -5.91 -11.66
C ALA A 295 -2.16 -5.20 -12.48
N ALA A 296 -1.75 -4.00 -12.07
CA ALA A 296 -0.74 -3.22 -12.76
C ALA A 296 0.61 -3.93 -12.87
N LEU A 297 0.95 -4.83 -11.93
CA LEU A 297 2.20 -5.63 -11.98
C LEU A 297 2.32 -6.52 -13.22
N VAL A 298 1.21 -6.85 -13.88
CA VAL A 298 1.20 -7.67 -15.10
C VAL A 298 0.64 -6.95 -16.33
N LEU A 299 -0.07 -5.84 -16.13
CA LEU A 299 -0.65 -5.03 -17.20
C LEU A 299 0.27 -3.90 -17.68
N ARG A 300 1.31 -3.52 -16.87
CA ARG A 300 2.19 -2.36 -17.11
C ARG A 300 3.66 -2.71 -17.17
#